data_f243efb3f8f84075f959351915fe4793
#
_entry.id   f243efb3f8f84075f959351915fe4793
#
_cell.length_a   1.000
_cell.length_b   1.000
_cell.length_c   1.000
_cell.angle_alpha   90.00
_cell.angle_beta   90.00
_cell.angle_gamma   90.00
#
_symmetry.space_group_name_H-M   'P 1'
#
loop_
_entity.id
_entity.type
_entity.pdbx_description
1 polymer ?
#
loop_
_entity_poly.entity_id
_entity_poly.type
_entity_poly.pdbx_seq_one_letter_code
_entity_poly.pdbx_strand_id
1 'polypeptide(L)'
;MPTTTATRAAHLPLASIGFILASMLCFAIVDTLAKAVVLHYPANEVTFFRMLFGLAPAVAACCVGERSLIERVKRLDIKGQTWRALTLLGASGFFFAGLPYIPLGEAVAIAYSETLIVVVLAPFILKERMTARAAAAALIGFVGVLLVVRPGGGESNWLGPVLLLFSALCGALSIIQIKRIRATDDSRTTVLFFTAVGTLVTACTLAFSWKTPTLDALLLMALLGALATAGQILMTVAFRRADAGTLAPFNYTSIVWAALFAYMAWGETIAPLSLAGIALIVGSAIAVAWQRKLPEGPLA
;
A
#
# COMPACT_ATOMS: atom_id res chain seq x y z
N MET A 1 22.37 43.89 10.55
CA MET A 1 23.06 42.61 10.51
C MET A 1 22.14 41.64 9.78
N PRO A 2 22.46 41.16 8.59
CA PRO A 2 21.65 40.20 7.88
C PRO A 2 21.94 38.79 8.45
N THR A 3 20.91 38.16 9.01
CA THR A 3 20.94 36.75 9.44
C THR A 3 21.01 35.85 8.20
N THR A 4 22.16 35.32 7.97
CA THR A 4 22.43 34.28 6.97
C THR A 4 21.62 33.03 7.34
N THR A 5 20.49 32.81 6.69
CA THR A 5 19.79 31.52 6.65
C THR A 5 20.66 30.57 5.89
N ALA A 6 21.49 29.82 6.60
CA ALA A 6 22.25 28.71 6.05
C ALA A 6 21.25 27.68 5.46
N THR A 7 21.22 27.59 4.15
CA THR A 7 20.54 26.54 3.40
C THR A 7 21.13 25.20 3.87
N ARG A 8 20.43 24.54 4.78
CA ARG A 8 20.78 23.20 5.25
C ARG A 8 20.72 22.27 4.05
N ALA A 9 21.86 21.96 3.45
CA ALA A 9 21.97 20.98 2.39
C ALA A 9 21.21 19.73 2.86
N ALA A 10 20.16 19.39 2.16
CA ALA A 10 19.34 18.22 2.46
C ALA A 10 20.19 16.99 2.18
N HIS A 11 20.94 16.54 3.18
CA HIS A 11 21.55 15.22 3.15
C HIS A 11 20.41 14.22 2.94
N LEU A 12 20.45 13.51 1.81
CA LEU A 12 19.55 12.37 1.56
C LEU A 12 19.65 11.46 2.76
N PRO A 13 18.55 11.17 3.48
CA PRO A 13 18.62 10.35 4.68
C PRO A 13 18.77 8.89 4.27
N LEU A 14 20.01 8.48 3.95
CA LEU A 14 20.36 7.14 3.46
C LEU A 14 19.73 6.02 4.31
N ALA A 15 19.72 6.20 5.63
CA ALA A 15 19.06 5.26 6.52
C ALA A 15 17.55 5.13 6.24
N SER A 16 16.84 6.24 5.96
CA SER A 16 15.40 6.22 5.63
C SER A 16 15.14 5.58 4.28
N ILE A 17 16.03 5.79 3.32
CA ILE A 17 15.98 5.11 2.01
C ILE A 17 16.20 3.61 2.22
N GLY A 18 17.15 3.19 3.04
CA GLY A 18 17.34 1.79 3.39
C GLY A 18 16.10 1.15 4.02
N PHE A 19 15.45 1.83 4.95
CA PHE A 19 14.21 1.34 5.58
C PHE A 19 13.05 1.21 4.60
N ILE A 20 12.86 2.18 3.68
CA ILE A 20 11.77 2.09 2.70
C ILE A 20 12.03 0.99 1.66
N LEU A 21 13.26 0.82 1.19
CA LEU A 21 13.61 -0.26 0.27
C LEU A 21 13.42 -1.65 0.93
N ALA A 22 13.85 -1.81 2.18
CA ALA A 22 13.61 -3.03 2.95
C ALA A 22 12.12 -3.30 3.15
N SER A 23 11.31 -2.27 3.40
CA SER A 23 9.87 -2.38 3.48
C SER A 23 9.26 -2.85 2.16
N MET A 24 9.66 -2.26 1.04
CA MET A 24 9.17 -2.63 -0.30
C MET A 24 9.55 -4.06 -0.67
N LEU A 25 10.74 -4.50 -0.28
CA LEU A 25 11.15 -5.89 -0.42
C LEU A 25 10.27 -6.83 0.42
N CYS A 26 9.99 -6.48 1.69
CA CYS A 26 9.07 -7.25 2.52
C CYS A 26 7.69 -7.35 1.88
N PHE A 27 7.13 -6.25 1.36
CA PHE A 27 5.82 -6.28 0.71
C PHE A 27 5.82 -7.11 -0.57
N ALA A 28 6.86 -7.03 -1.39
CA ALA A 28 6.96 -7.86 -2.59
C ALA A 28 7.04 -9.36 -2.25
N ILE A 29 7.73 -9.74 -1.17
CA ILE A 29 7.73 -11.12 -0.67
C ILE A 29 6.32 -11.50 -0.19
N VAL A 30 5.66 -10.62 0.57
CA VAL A 30 4.27 -10.82 1.04
C VAL A 30 3.33 -11.06 -0.14
N ASP A 31 3.41 -10.23 -1.19
CA ASP A 31 2.55 -10.34 -2.37
C ASP A 31 2.81 -11.63 -3.15
N THR A 32 4.07 -12.05 -3.22
CA THR A 32 4.48 -13.33 -3.82
C THR A 32 3.93 -14.52 -3.04
N LEU A 33 4.10 -14.52 -1.71
CA LEU A 33 3.54 -15.55 -0.83
C LEU A 33 2.02 -15.56 -0.90
N ALA A 34 1.39 -14.38 -0.89
CA ALA A 34 -0.06 -14.28 -1.02
C ALA A 34 -0.54 -14.89 -2.33
N LYS A 35 0.10 -14.58 -3.47
CA LYS A 35 -0.24 -15.19 -4.76
C LYS A 35 -0.10 -16.71 -4.73
N ALA A 36 0.98 -17.24 -4.18
CA ALA A 36 1.17 -18.69 -4.06
C ALA A 36 0.04 -19.36 -3.25
N VAL A 37 -0.42 -18.73 -2.20
CA VAL A 37 -1.45 -19.28 -1.30
C VAL A 37 -2.86 -19.10 -1.87
N VAL A 38 -3.21 -17.95 -2.47
CA VAL A 38 -4.57 -17.70 -3.01
C VAL A 38 -4.89 -18.51 -4.24
N LEU A 39 -3.90 -19.15 -4.89
CA LEU A 39 -4.15 -20.13 -5.93
C LEU A 39 -4.81 -21.43 -5.40
N HIS A 40 -4.70 -21.68 -4.10
CA HIS A 40 -5.16 -22.90 -3.46
C HIS A 40 -6.19 -22.68 -2.35
N TYR A 41 -6.24 -21.48 -1.77
CA TYR A 41 -7.08 -21.09 -0.63
C TYR A 41 -7.87 -19.81 -0.93
N PRO A 42 -9.07 -19.66 -0.35
CA PRO A 42 -9.89 -18.46 -0.53
C PRO A 42 -9.16 -17.18 -0.05
N ALA A 43 -9.29 -16.09 -0.79
CA ALA A 43 -8.61 -14.82 -0.49
C ALA A 43 -8.98 -14.23 0.88
N ASN A 44 -10.23 -14.41 1.35
CA ASN A 44 -10.67 -14.00 2.68
C ASN A 44 -9.94 -14.76 3.79
N GLU A 45 -9.67 -16.05 3.59
CA GLU A 45 -8.93 -16.88 4.54
C GLU A 45 -7.44 -16.47 4.59
N VAL A 46 -6.82 -16.24 3.43
CA VAL A 46 -5.44 -15.72 3.36
C VAL A 46 -5.35 -14.37 4.05
N THR A 47 -6.33 -13.49 3.83
CA THR A 47 -6.40 -12.18 4.50
C THR A 47 -6.57 -12.33 6.00
N PHE A 48 -7.41 -13.26 6.45
CA PHE A 48 -7.61 -13.55 7.88
C PHE A 48 -6.30 -13.98 8.55
N PHE A 49 -5.62 -14.98 8.02
CA PHE A 49 -4.36 -15.46 8.60
C PHE A 49 -3.26 -14.41 8.54
N ARG A 50 -3.20 -13.59 7.47
CA ARG A 50 -2.30 -12.44 7.42
C ARG A 50 -2.53 -11.48 8.59
N MET A 51 -3.78 -11.16 8.90
CA MET A 51 -4.12 -10.29 10.02
C MET A 51 -3.83 -10.97 11.36
N LEU A 52 -4.25 -12.22 11.52
CA LEU A 52 -4.07 -12.98 12.75
C LEU A 52 -2.59 -13.13 13.13
N PHE A 53 -1.76 -13.59 12.21
CA PHE A 53 -0.31 -13.76 12.45
C PHE A 53 0.44 -12.44 12.49
N GLY A 54 -0.11 -11.37 11.91
CA GLY A 54 0.39 -10.00 12.05
C GLY A 54 0.16 -9.39 13.43
N LEU A 55 -0.76 -9.94 14.25
CA LEU A 55 -1.05 -9.42 15.59
C LEU A 55 0.15 -9.54 16.53
N ALA A 56 0.84 -10.67 16.54
CA ALA A 56 1.96 -10.90 17.45
C ALA A 56 3.07 -9.85 17.29
N PRO A 57 3.64 -9.60 16.09
CA PRO A 57 4.63 -8.54 15.90
C PRO A 57 4.05 -7.13 16.09
N ALA A 58 2.75 -6.89 15.82
CA ALA A 58 2.11 -5.60 16.08
C ALA A 58 2.01 -5.31 17.58
N VAL A 59 1.60 -6.30 18.39
CA VAL A 59 1.61 -6.21 19.86
C VAL A 59 3.02 -5.98 20.38
N ALA A 60 4.00 -6.79 19.92
CA ALA A 60 5.40 -6.65 20.31
C ALA A 60 5.93 -5.23 20.03
N ALA A 61 5.61 -4.66 18.85
CA ALA A 61 5.98 -3.29 18.52
C ALA A 61 5.35 -2.24 19.46
N CYS A 62 4.13 -2.49 19.95
CA CYS A 62 3.46 -1.61 20.92
C CYS A 62 4.01 -1.75 22.33
N CYS A 63 4.55 -2.90 22.71
CA CYS A 63 5.17 -3.11 24.02
C CYS A 63 6.54 -2.39 24.15
N VAL A 64 7.14 -1.97 23.04
CA VAL A 64 8.39 -1.20 23.06
C VAL A 64 8.06 0.28 23.27
N GLY A 65 8.32 0.81 24.48
CA GLY A 65 8.16 2.23 24.84
C GLY A 65 7.49 2.43 26.19
N GLU A 66 7.50 3.65 26.69
CA GLU A 66 7.09 4.01 28.07
C GLU A 66 5.56 4.04 28.30
N ARG A 67 4.76 4.11 27.24
CA ARG A 67 3.29 4.23 27.37
C ARG A 67 2.62 2.88 27.37
N SER A 68 1.68 2.66 28.28
CA SER A 68 0.87 1.44 28.32
C SER A 68 -0.05 1.33 27.09
N LEU A 69 -0.36 0.10 26.65
CA LEU A 69 -1.31 -0.18 25.57
C LEU A 69 -2.67 0.49 25.80
N ILE A 70 -3.14 0.48 27.03
CA ILE A 70 -4.45 1.04 27.42
C ILE A 70 -4.47 2.56 27.19
N GLU A 71 -3.41 3.27 27.56
CA GLU A 71 -3.31 4.73 27.35
C GLU A 71 -3.24 5.09 25.85
N ARG A 72 -2.56 4.27 25.06
CA ARG A 72 -2.46 4.46 23.59
C ARG A 72 -3.83 4.29 22.94
N VAL A 73 -4.57 3.22 23.29
CA VAL A 73 -5.90 2.93 22.74
C VAL A 73 -6.93 3.99 23.14
N LYS A 74 -6.89 4.50 24.38
CA LYS A 74 -7.82 5.56 24.85
C LYS A 74 -7.67 6.88 24.08
N ARG A 75 -6.54 7.13 23.46
CA ARG A 75 -6.26 8.36 22.69
C ARG A 75 -6.61 8.26 21.21
N LEU A 76 -6.91 7.05 20.70
CA LEU A 76 -7.23 6.82 19.30
C LEU A 76 -8.54 7.50 18.88
N ASP A 77 -8.53 8.05 17.67
CA ASP A 77 -9.77 8.37 16.95
C ASP A 77 -10.41 7.08 16.43
N ILE A 78 -11.19 6.41 17.26
CA ILE A 78 -11.77 5.09 16.96
C ILE A 78 -12.56 5.11 15.66
N LYS A 79 -13.38 6.17 15.41
CA LYS A 79 -14.19 6.26 14.18
C LYS A 79 -13.32 6.38 12.94
N GLY A 80 -12.35 7.30 12.96
CA GLY A 80 -11.42 7.49 11.85
C GLY A 80 -10.56 6.25 11.59
N GLN A 81 -10.05 5.63 12.65
CA GLN A 81 -9.23 4.42 12.56
C GLN A 81 -10.04 3.20 12.08
N THR A 82 -11.31 3.05 12.50
CA THR A 82 -12.17 1.96 12.02
C THR A 82 -12.45 2.12 10.52
N TRP A 83 -12.81 3.33 10.08
CA TRP A 83 -13.03 3.59 8.66
C TRP A 83 -11.77 3.31 7.82
N ARG A 84 -10.61 3.79 8.31
CA ARG A 84 -9.32 3.51 7.68
C ARG A 84 -9.01 2.01 7.66
N ALA A 85 -9.25 1.31 8.76
CA ALA A 85 -9.01 -0.13 8.84
C ALA A 85 -9.88 -0.91 7.86
N LEU A 86 -11.16 -0.58 7.73
CA LEU A 86 -12.07 -1.23 6.79
C LEU A 86 -11.69 -0.98 5.34
N THR A 87 -11.32 0.26 4.97
CA THR A 87 -10.89 0.57 3.61
C THR A 87 -9.55 -0.11 3.29
N LEU A 88 -8.60 -0.13 4.22
CA LEU A 88 -7.31 -0.80 4.02
C LEU A 88 -7.48 -2.34 3.97
N LEU A 89 -8.42 -2.88 4.74
CA LEU A 89 -8.78 -4.29 4.67
C LEU A 89 -9.40 -4.64 3.32
N GLY A 90 -10.31 -3.80 2.81
CA GLY A 90 -10.87 -3.92 1.47
C GLY A 90 -9.78 -3.88 0.40
N ALA A 91 -8.81 -2.95 0.51
CA ALA A 91 -7.67 -2.90 -0.39
C ALA A 91 -6.91 -4.23 -0.41
N SER A 92 -6.56 -4.78 0.74
CA SER A 92 -5.84 -6.06 0.84
C SER A 92 -6.66 -7.24 0.33
N GLY A 93 -7.96 -7.29 0.68
CA GLY A 93 -8.86 -8.39 0.29
C GLY A 93 -9.08 -8.43 -1.23
N PHE A 94 -9.39 -7.28 -1.85
CA PHE A 94 -9.56 -7.18 -3.30
C PHE A 94 -8.24 -7.43 -4.04
N PHE A 95 -7.11 -6.97 -3.50
CA PHE A 95 -5.79 -7.26 -4.07
C PHE A 95 -5.55 -8.76 -4.12
N PHE A 96 -5.70 -9.46 -3.00
CA PHE A 96 -5.49 -10.90 -2.93
C PHE A 96 -6.48 -11.69 -3.80
N ALA A 97 -7.73 -11.24 -3.86
CA ALA A 97 -8.73 -11.84 -4.74
C ALA A 97 -8.42 -11.65 -6.24
N GLY A 98 -7.71 -10.58 -6.60
CA GLY A 98 -7.30 -10.31 -7.99
C GLY A 98 -6.06 -11.08 -8.44
N LEU A 99 -5.17 -11.49 -7.52
CA LEU A 99 -3.89 -12.11 -7.83
C LEU A 99 -3.96 -13.39 -8.69
N PRO A 100 -4.97 -14.27 -8.57
CA PRO A 100 -5.06 -15.47 -9.41
C PRO A 100 -5.27 -15.19 -10.89
N TYR A 101 -5.74 -14.00 -11.25
CA TYR A 101 -6.20 -13.68 -12.60
C TYR A 101 -5.21 -12.87 -13.44
N ILE A 102 -4.12 -12.36 -12.83
CA ILE A 102 -3.22 -11.43 -13.50
C ILE A 102 -1.77 -11.65 -13.03
N PRO A 103 -0.75 -11.41 -13.87
CA PRO A 103 0.65 -11.47 -13.45
C PRO A 103 0.93 -10.53 -12.27
N LEU A 104 1.75 -11.00 -11.31
CA LEU A 104 1.97 -10.28 -10.04
C LEU A 104 2.52 -8.87 -10.25
N GLY A 105 3.47 -8.69 -11.18
CA GLY A 105 4.03 -7.36 -11.48
C GLY A 105 2.98 -6.37 -12.02
N GLU A 106 2.05 -6.85 -12.85
CA GLU A 106 0.93 -6.04 -13.37
C GLU A 106 -0.11 -5.75 -12.25
N ALA A 107 -0.39 -6.74 -11.40
CA ALA A 107 -1.29 -6.59 -10.27
C ALA A 107 -0.81 -5.49 -9.31
N VAL A 108 0.48 -5.52 -8.96
CA VAL A 108 1.11 -4.50 -8.09
C VAL A 108 1.08 -3.14 -8.77
N ALA A 109 1.34 -3.05 -10.08
CA ALA A 109 1.30 -1.78 -10.81
C ALA A 109 -0.12 -1.16 -10.81
N ILE A 110 -1.17 -1.97 -11.01
CA ILE A 110 -2.56 -1.49 -10.92
C ILE A 110 -2.88 -1.02 -9.51
N ALA A 111 -2.47 -1.76 -8.47
CA ALA A 111 -2.70 -1.36 -7.08
C ALA A 111 -2.04 -0.01 -6.76
N TYR A 112 -0.84 0.26 -7.27
CA TYR A 112 -0.17 1.56 -7.09
C TYR A 112 -0.86 2.74 -7.78
N SER A 113 -1.87 2.50 -8.65
CA SER A 113 -2.74 3.57 -9.17
C SER A 113 -3.55 4.25 -8.06
N GLU A 114 -3.59 3.69 -6.84
CA GLU A 114 -4.18 4.34 -5.66
C GLU A 114 -3.69 5.78 -5.48
N THR A 115 -2.41 6.05 -5.76
CA THR A 115 -1.82 7.39 -5.67
C THR A 115 -2.49 8.37 -6.64
N LEU A 116 -2.83 7.92 -7.84
CA LEU A 116 -3.52 8.72 -8.86
C LEU A 116 -4.98 8.95 -8.45
N ILE A 117 -5.63 7.92 -7.91
CA ILE A 117 -7.00 8.03 -7.39
C ILE A 117 -7.05 9.01 -6.21
N VAL A 118 -6.04 9.04 -5.33
CA VAL A 118 -5.92 10.05 -4.26
C VAL A 118 -5.91 11.46 -4.84
N VAL A 119 -5.14 11.70 -5.92
CA VAL A 119 -5.09 13.03 -6.56
C VAL A 119 -6.45 13.47 -7.08
N VAL A 120 -7.21 12.55 -7.67
CA VAL A 120 -8.55 12.82 -8.19
C VAL A 120 -9.56 13.03 -7.06
N LEU A 121 -9.52 12.23 -6.00
CA LEU A 121 -10.51 12.26 -4.91
C LEU A 121 -10.23 13.33 -3.86
N ALA A 122 -8.96 13.74 -3.65
CA ALA A 122 -8.61 14.70 -2.61
C ALA A 122 -9.36 16.05 -2.73
N PRO A 123 -9.55 16.66 -3.91
CA PRO A 123 -10.33 17.87 -4.06
C PRO A 123 -11.77 17.75 -3.54
N PHE A 124 -12.42 16.62 -3.81
CA PHE A 124 -13.82 16.40 -3.42
C PHE A 124 -13.95 16.07 -1.93
N ILE A 125 -13.02 15.28 -1.38
CA ILE A 125 -13.14 14.76 0.00
C ILE A 125 -12.48 15.70 1.01
N LEU A 126 -11.32 16.29 0.67
CA LEU A 126 -10.54 17.16 1.55
C LEU A 126 -10.74 18.64 1.23
N LYS A 127 -11.49 18.97 0.15
CA LYS A 127 -11.69 20.33 -0.35
C LYS A 127 -10.36 21.06 -0.68
N GLU A 128 -9.33 20.30 -1.05
CA GLU A 128 -8.05 20.80 -1.52
C GLU A 128 -8.18 21.29 -2.98
N ARG A 129 -7.38 22.27 -3.38
CA ARG A 129 -7.35 22.72 -4.79
C ARG A 129 -6.48 21.76 -5.62
N MET A 130 -7.04 21.25 -6.72
CA MET A 130 -6.28 20.44 -7.68
C MET A 130 -5.59 21.38 -8.67
N THR A 131 -4.27 21.26 -8.81
CA THR A 131 -3.55 21.99 -9.84
C THR A 131 -3.75 21.34 -11.20
N ALA A 132 -3.72 22.14 -12.29
CA ALA A 132 -3.83 21.62 -13.65
C ALA A 132 -2.72 20.58 -13.96
N ARG A 133 -1.53 20.78 -13.39
CA ARG A 133 -0.41 19.82 -13.54
C ARG A 133 -0.69 18.49 -12.86
N ALA A 134 -1.30 18.50 -11.66
CA ALA A 134 -1.68 17.29 -10.95
C ALA A 134 -2.80 16.53 -11.70
N ALA A 135 -3.76 17.26 -12.28
CA ALA A 135 -4.79 16.70 -13.13
C ALA A 135 -4.20 16.03 -14.39
N ALA A 136 -3.29 16.71 -15.08
CA ALA A 136 -2.63 16.15 -16.26
C ALA A 136 -1.81 14.89 -15.91
N ALA A 137 -1.05 14.90 -14.81
CA ALA A 137 -0.32 13.74 -14.36
C ALA A 137 -1.25 12.56 -14.01
N ALA A 138 -2.41 12.82 -13.35
CA ALA A 138 -3.39 11.79 -13.05
C ALA A 138 -3.98 11.19 -14.35
N LEU A 139 -4.28 12.01 -15.36
CA LEU A 139 -4.76 11.53 -16.66
C LEU A 139 -3.73 10.64 -17.36
N ILE A 140 -2.45 11.07 -17.42
CA ILE A 140 -1.36 10.29 -18.00
C ILE A 140 -1.20 8.95 -17.29
N GLY A 141 -1.22 8.96 -15.95
CA GLY A 141 -1.13 7.74 -15.16
C GLY A 141 -2.33 6.82 -15.37
N PHE A 142 -3.54 7.37 -15.55
CA PHE A 142 -4.72 6.58 -15.86
C PHE A 142 -4.66 5.92 -17.25
N VAL A 143 -4.11 6.60 -18.25
CA VAL A 143 -3.77 5.97 -19.54
C VAL A 143 -2.80 4.80 -19.32
N GLY A 144 -1.81 4.96 -18.45
CA GLY A 144 -0.91 3.87 -18.06
C GLY A 144 -1.66 2.66 -17.48
N VAL A 145 -2.64 2.89 -16.59
CA VAL A 145 -3.51 1.82 -16.04
C VAL A 145 -4.27 1.10 -17.16
N LEU A 146 -4.84 1.83 -18.12
CA LEU A 146 -5.54 1.23 -19.27
C LEU A 146 -4.61 0.36 -20.14
N LEU A 147 -3.36 0.75 -20.32
CA LEU A 147 -2.37 -0.05 -21.05
C LEU A 147 -2.01 -1.34 -20.30
N VAL A 148 -2.00 -1.34 -18.97
CA VAL A 148 -1.77 -2.55 -18.16
C VAL A 148 -3.00 -3.45 -18.17
N VAL A 149 -4.19 -2.88 -17.97
CA VAL A 149 -5.46 -3.61 -17.89
C VAL A 149 -5.86 -4.22 -19.25
N ARG A 150 -5.54 -3.56 -20.36
CA ARG A 150 -5.86 -3.99 -21.75
C ARG A 150 -7.33 -4.36 -21.94
N PRO A 151 -8.27 -3.47 -21.72
CA PRO A 151 -9.67 -3.78 -21.93
C PRO A 151 -9.91 -4.15 -23.43
N GLY A 152 -10.39 -5.37 -23.66
CA GLY A 152 -10.67 -5.87 -25.03
C GLY A 152 -9.56 -6.70 -25.69
N GLY A 153 -8.45 -6.97 -25.03
CA GLY A 153 -7.34 -7.80 -25.51
C GLY A 153 -7.48 -9.29 -25.15
N GLY A 154 -8.16 -10.09 -25.95
CA GLY A 154 -8.16 -11.54 -25.87
C GLY A 154 -8.99 -12.14 -24.70
N GLU A 155 -8.73 -13.40 -24.35
CA GLU A 155 -9.38 -14.17 -23.26
C GLU A 155 -9.10 -13.61 -21.84
N SER A 156 -8.87 -12.33 -21.70
CA SER A 156 -8.52 -11.68 -20.44
C SER A 156 -9.71 -11.72 -19.48
N ASN A 157 -9.56 -12.44 -18.40
CA ASN A 157 -10.53 -12.42 -17.31
C ASN A 157 -10.55 -11.02 -16.69
N TRP A 158 -11.52 -10.18 -17.09
CA TRP A 158 -11.71 -8.80 -16.64
C TRP A 158 -11.90 -8.69 -15.12
N LEU A 159 -12.22 -9.80 -14.45
CA LEU A 159 -12.44 -9.85 -13.02
C LEU A 159 -11.17 -9.44 -12.23
N GLY A 160 -9.99 -9.91 -12.65
CA GLY A 160 -8.72 -9.57 -12.00
C GLY A 160 -8.46 -8.05 -11.97
N PRO A 161 -8.40 -7.38 -13.15
CA PRO A 161 -8.22 -5.94 -13.22
C PRO A 161 -9.27 -5.14 -12.42
N VAL A 162 -10.54 -5.54 -12.46
CA VAL A 162 -11.61 -4.87 -11.72
C VAL A 162 -11.39 -4.99 -10.21
N LEU A 163 -11.06 -6.18 -9.71
CA LEU A 163 -10.75 -6.37 -8.29
C LEU A 163 -9.56 -5.51 -7.86
N LEU A 164 -8.52 -5.42 -8.68
CA LEU A 164 -7.34 -4.59 -8.40
C LEU A 164 -7.63 -3.10 -8.44
N LEU A 165 -8.53 -2.63 -9.32
CA LEU A 165 -9.00 -1.23 -9.31
C LEU A 165 -9.83 -0.92 -8.05
N PHE A 166 -10.68 -1.85 -7.58
CA PHE A 166 -11.35 -1.71 -6.30
C PHE A 166 -10.36 -1.71 -5.13
N SER A 167 -9.32 -2.53 -5.20
CA SER A 167 -8.20 -2.49 -4.24
C SER A 167 -7.56 -1.11 -4.20
N ALA A 168 -7.19 -0.56 -5.36
CA ALA A 168 -6.60 0.76 -5.48
C ALA A 168 -7.52 1.89 -4.97
N LEU A 169 -8.83 1.80 -5.24
CA LEU A 169 -9.82 2.74 -4.72
C LEU A 169 -9.90 2.68 -3.18
N CYS A 170 -9.97 1.48 -2.63
CA CYS A 170 -9.99 1.29 -1.18
C CYS A 170 -8.68 1.79 -0.53
N GLY A 171 -7.53 1.53 -1.15
CA GLY A 171 -6.24 2.06 -0.72
C GLY A 171 -6.21 3.58 -0.72
N ALA A 172 -6.68 4.21 -1.80
CA ALA A 172 -6.78 5.66 -1.91
C ALA A 172 -7.66 6.28 -0.80
N LEU A 173 -8.82 5.67 -0.53
CA LEU A 173 -9.70 6.12 0.57
C LEU A 173 -9.03 5.98 1.93
N SER A 174 -8.25 4.91 2.16
CA SER A 174 -7.46 4.72 3.38
C SER A 174 -6.38 5.81 3.53
N ILE A 175 -5.68 6.16 2.45
CA ILE A 175 -4.67 7.23 2.45
C ILE A 175 -5.31 8.60 2.74
N ILE A 176 -6.44 8.90 2.12
CA ILE A 176 -7.19 10.15 2.37
C ILE A 176 -7.61 10.23 3.83
N GLN A 177 -8.01 9.11 4.43
CA GLN A 177 -8.43 9.06 5.83
C GLN A 177 -7.27 9.38 6.79
N ILE A 178 -6.02 9.05 6.46
CA ILE A 178 -4.85 9.41 7.28
C ILE A 178 -4.79 10.92 7.54
N LYS A 179 -5.16 11.75 6.54
CA LYS A 179 -5.20 13.21 6.69
C LYS A 179 -6.30 13.72 7.62
N ARG A 180 -7.33 12.91 7.86
CA ARG A 180 -8.46 13.22 8.75
C ARG A 180 -8.26 12.74 10.18
N ILE A 181 -7.44 11.72 10.37
CA ILE A 181 -7.11 11.17 11.68
C ILE A 181 -6.22 12.15 12.42
N ARG A 182 -6.38 12.24 13.74
CA ARG A 182 -5.60 13.11 14.60
C ARG A 182 -4.11 12.79 14.49
N ALA A 183 -3.28 13.84 14.36
CA ALA A 183 -1.82 13.71 14.32
C ALA A 183 -1.22 13.10 15.61
N THR A 184 -2.00 13.02 16.69
CA THR A 184 -1.61 12.44 17.98
C THR A 184 -1.63 10.92 18.01
N ASP A 185 -2.25 10.27 17.00
CA ASP A 185 -2.33 8.82 16.95
C ASP A 185 -0.95 8.21 16.68
N ASP A 186 -0.54 7.31 17.56
CA ASP A 186 0.73 6.59 17.40
C ASP A 186 0.62 5.56 16.27
N SER A 187 1.57 5.59 15.34
CA SER A 187 1.59 4.68 14.18
C SER A 187 1.60 3.20 14.56
N ARG A 188 2.25 2.83 15.68
CA ARG A 188 2.27 1.43 16.15
C ARG A 188 0.87 0.99 16.58
N THR A 189 0.18 1.86 17.32
CA THR A 189 -1.19 1.60 17.77
C THR A 189 -2.16 1.57 16.59
N THR A 190 -1.94 2.38 15.57
CA THR A 190 -2.70 2.35 14.32
C THR A 190 -2.55 1.02 13.59
N VAL A 191 -1.32 0.47 13.51
CA VAL A 191 -1.06 -0.84 12.90
C VAL A 191 -1.73 -1.95 13.71
N LEU A 192 -1.59 -1.92 15.03
CA LEU A 192 -2.23 -2.88 15.92
C LEU A 192 -3.77 -2.85 15.79
N PHE A 193 -4.37 -1.65 15.79
CA PHE A 193 -5.81 -1.48 15.63
C PHE A 193 -6.29 -2.03 14.29
N PHE A 194 -5.62 -1.69 13.20
CA PHE A 194 -5.91 -2.22 11.86
C PHE A 194 -5.84 -3.74 11.83
N THR A 195 -4.80 -4.33 12.40
CA THR A 195 -4.61 -5.78 12.41
C THR A 195 -5.67 -6.48 13.26
N ALA A 196 -6.02 -5.91 14.42
CA ALA A 196 -7.06 -6.45 15.29
C ALA A 196 -8.47 -6.37 14.65
N VAL A 197 -8.85 -5.21 14.12
CA VAL A 197 -10.12 -5.04 13.40
C VAL A 197 -10.15 -5.92 12.15
N GLY A 198 -9.05 -5.99 11.41
CA GLY A 198 -8.92 -6.86 10.25
C GLY A 198 -9.13 -8.33 10.59
N THR A 199 -8.54 -8.81 11.68
CA THR A 199 -8.74 -10.19 12.17
C THR A 199 -10.21 -10.45 12.51
N LEU A 200 -10.86 -9.55 13.24
CA LEU A 200 -12.27 -9.71 13.63
C LEU A 200 -13.19 -9.73 12.41
N VAL A 201 -13.04 -8.78 11.50
CA VAL A 201 -13.89 -8.66 10.30
C VAL A 201 -13.69 -9.86 9.38
N THR A 202 -12.44 -10.25 9.11
CA THR A 202 -12.17 -11.40 8.24
C THR A 202 -12.54 -12.72 8.89
N ALA A 203 -12.48 -12.87 10.23
CA ALA A 203 -13.01 -14.03 10.93
C ALA A 203 -14.50 -14.26 10.63
N CYS A 204 -15.31 -13.19 10.56
CA CYS A 204 -16.72 -13.30 10.20
C CYS A 204 -16.92 -13.80 8.75
N THR A 205 -15.98 -13.51 7.86
CA THR A 205 -16.07 -13.97 6.45
C THR A 205 -15.70 -15.44 6.26
N LEU A 206 -15.04 -16.06 7.24
CA LEU A 206 -14.68 -17.49 7.17
C LEU A 206 -15.90 -18.41 7.15
N ALA A 207 -17.05 -17.94 7.67
CA ALA A 207 -18.30 -18.69 7.61
C ALA A 207 -18.82 -18.94 6.18
N PHE A 208 -18.38 -18.11 5.22
CA PHE A 208 -18.84 -18.21 3.81
C PHE A 208 -17.92 -19.10 2.95
N SER A 209 -16.66 -19.16 3.29
CA SER A 209 -15.70 -19.99 2.56
C SER A 209 -14.53 -20.35 3.48
N TRP A 210 -14.38 -21.63 3.73
CA TRP A 210 -13.31 -22.20 4.54
C TRP A 210 -12.72 -23.43 3.85
N LYS A 211 -11.42 -23.47 3.77
CA LYS A 211 -10.66 -24.66 3.35
C LYS A 211 -9.54 -24.88 4.35
N THR A 212 -9.65 -25.95 5.15
CA THR A 212 -8.66 -26.24 6.20
C THR A 212 -7.24 -26.20 5.64
N PRO A 213 -6.38 -25.27 6.09
CA PRO A 213 -5.04 -25.12 5.56
C PRO A 213 -4.16 -26.30 5.99
N THR A 214 -3.29 -26.76 5.08
CA THR A 214 -2.20 -27.66 5.42
C THR A 214 -1.18 -26.93 6.30
N LEU A 215 -0.35 -27.70 7.00
CA LEU A 215 0.69 -27.11 7.86
C LEU A 215 1.62 -26.18 7.07
N ASP A 216 2.02 -26.57 5.86
CA ASP A 216 2.88 -25.78 4.99
C ASP A 216 2.21 -24.45 4.60
N ALA A 217 0.93 -24.49 4.21
CA ALA A 217 0.15 -23.30 3.89
C ALA A 217 0.01 -22.38 5.12
N LEU A 218 -0.23 -22.96 6.30
CA LEU A 218 -0.32 -22.19 7.54
C LEU A 218 1.00 -21.50 7.88
N LEU A 219 2.14 -22.18 7.69
CA LEU A 219 3.47 -21.58 7.89
C LEU A 219 3.74 -20.44 6.89
N LEU A 220 3.33 -20.62 5.61
CA LEU A 220 3.43 -19.54 4.61
C LEU A 220 2.56 -18.34 4.99
N MET A 221 1.31 -18.57 5.44
CA MET A 221 0.41 -17.52 5.90
C MET A 221 0.94 -16.82 7.16
N ALA A 222 1.60 -17.56 8.07
CA ALA A 222 2.23 -16.99 9.25
C ALA A 222 3.41 -16.09 8.88
N LEU A 223 4.27 -16.56 7.97
CA LEU A 223 5.39 -15.78 7.44
C LEU A 223 4.88 -14.51 6.72
N LEU A 224 3.83 -14.65 5.91
CA LEU A 224 3.17 -13.54 5.22
C LEU A 224 2.68 -12.48 6.22
N GLY A 225 1.98 -12.86 7.28
CA GLY A 225 1.49 -11.95 8.32
C GLY A 225 2.62 -11.25 9.07
N ALA A 226 3.66 -11.99 9.46
CA ALA A 226 4.82 -11.45 10.14
C ALA A 226 5.59 -10.45 9.27
N LEU A 227 5.88 -10.79 8.00
CA LEU A 227 6.57 -9.93 7.05
C LEU A 227 5.75 -8.69 6.71
N ALA A 228 4.42 -8.82 6.54
CA ALA A 228 3.55 -7.68 6.30
C ALA A 228 3.63 -6.65 7.44
N THR A 229 3.61 -7.11 8.68
CA THR A 229 3.74 -6.22 9.85
C THR A 229 5.15 -5.64 9.96
N ALA A 230 6.20 -6.42 9.70
CA ALA A 230 7.58 -5.92 9.66
C ALA A 230 7.74 -4.83 8.59
N GLY A 231 7.24 -5.06 7.38
CA GLY A 231 7.22 -4.07 6.30
C GLY A 231 6.51 -2.79 6.70
N GLN A 232 5.34 -2.87 7.34
CA GLN A 232 4.59 -1.71 7.86
C GLN A 232 5.37 -0.93 8.91
N ILE A 233 6.09 -1.61 9.80
CA ILE A 233 6.93 -0.95 10.82
C ILE A 233 8.11 -0.23 10.14
N LEU A 234 8.82 -0.90 9.21
CA LEU A 234 9.93 -0.32 8.47
C LEU A 234 9.50 0.91 7.66
N MET A 235 8.36 0.83 6.97
CA MET A 235 7.77 1.94 6.24
C MET A 235 7.46 3.12 7.16
N THR A 236 6.86 2.84 8.31
CA THR A 236 6.55 3.87 9.32
C THR A 236 7.81 4.55 9.84
N VAL A 237 8.87 3.77 10.14
CA VAL A 237 10.16 4.32 10.58
C VAL A 237 10.79 5.18 9.50
N ALA A 238 10.72 4.77 8.23
CA ALA A 238 11.23 5.55 7.11
C ALA A 238 10.53 6.92 7.00
N PHE A 239 9.19 6.93 6.96
CA PHE A 239 8.40 8.17 6.84
C PHE A 239 8.47 9.10 8.05
N ARG A 240 8.86 8.60 9.22
CA ARG A 240 9.13 9.44 10.40
C ARG A 240 10.46 10.17 10.34
N ARG A 241 11.42 9.67 9.54
CA ARG A 241 12.79 10.18 9.47
C ARG A 241 13.05 11.02 8.23
N ALA A 242 12.19 10.95 7.23
CA ALA A 242 12.32 11.71 5.98
C ALA A 242 10.96 12.08 5.41
N ASP A 243 10.94 13.14 4.60
CA ASP A 243 9.73 13.62 3.96
C ASP A 243 9.15 12.60 2.99
N ALA A 244 7.83 12.44 3.03
CA ALA A 244 7.08 11.51 2.18
C ALA A 244 7.39 11.73 0.68
N GLY A 245 7.52 12.97 0.24
CA GLY A 245 7.86 13.27 -1.15
C GLY A 245 9.26 12.83 -1.57
N THR A 246 10.22 12.67 -0.62
CA THR A 246 11.55 12.13 -0.89
C THR A 246 11.51 10.61 -1.01
N LEU A 247 10.66 9.96 -0.22
CA LEU A 247 10.57 8.51 -0.15
C LEU A 247 9.60 7.90 -1.17
N ALA A 248 8.59 8.68 -1.62
CA ALA A 248 7.56 8.19 -2.54
C ALA A 248 8.09 7.47 -3.81
N PRO A 249 9.14 7.94 -4.49
CA PRO A 249 9.68 7.24 -5.66
C PRO A 249 10.16 5.82 -5.34
N PHE A 250 10.68 5.60 -4.14
CA PHE A 250 11.21 4.29 -3.74
C PHE A 250 10.11 3.25 -3.49
N ASN A 251 8.86 3.67 -3.25
CA ASN A 251 7.74 2.74 -3.13
C ASN A 251 7.53 1.91 -4.41
N TYR A 252 7.82 2.50 -5.58
CA TYR A 252 7.64 1.80 -6.86
C TYR A 252 8.67 0.70 -7.12
N THR A 253 9.72 0.60 -6.30
CA THR A 253 10.65 -0.54 -6.35
C THR A 253 9.95 -1.87 -6.04
N SER A 254 8.82 -1.84 -5.33
CA SER A 254 7.97 -3.00 -5.11
C SER A 254 7.52 -3.65 -6.43
N ILE A 255 7.23 -2.88 -7.48
CA ILE A 255 6.86 -3.41 -8.80
C ILE A 255 8.01 -4.22 -9.39
N VAL A 256 9.24 -3.71 -9.26
CA VAL A 256 10.45 -4.39 -9.76
C VAL A 256 10.68 -5.71 -9.03
N TRP A 257 10.57 -5.70 -7.68
CA TRP A 257 10.69 -6.90 -6.88
C TRP A 257 9.57 -7.91 -7.16
N ALA A 258 8.32 -7.44 -7.27
CA ALA A 258 7.19 -8.29 -7.59
C ALA A 258 7.35 -8.98 -8.96
N ALA A 259 7.79 -8.23 -9.97
CA ALA A 259 8.07 -8.78 -11.30
C ALA A 259 9.21 -9.81 -11.27
N LEU A 260 10.29 -9.52 -10.53
CA LEU A 260 11.41 -10.46 -10.38
C LEU A 260 10.98 -11.75 -9.70
N PHE A 261 10.25 -11.67 -8.59
CA PHE A 261 9.77 -12.86 -7.87
C PHE A 261 8.73 -13.64 -8.66
N ALA A 262 7.85 -12.95 -9.41
CA ALA A 262 6.89 -13.60 -10.29
C ALA A 262 7.59 -14.37 -11.43
N TYR A 263 8.65 -13.80 -12.01
CA TYR A 263 9.46 -14.49 -12.99
C TYR A 263 10.16 -15.73 -12.40
N MET A 264 10.76 -15.59 -11.21
CA MET A 264 11.46 -16.68 -10.53
C MET A 264 10.52 -17.82 -10.09
N ALA A 265 9.32 -17.48 -9.62
CA ALA A 265 8.39 -18.46 -9.06
C ALA A 265 7.49 -19.15 -10.13
N TRP A 266 7.06 -18.40 -11.14
CA TRP A 266 6.07 -18.86 -12.12
C TRP A 266 6.49 -18.66 -13.57
N GLY A 267 7.68 -18.08 -13.85
CA GLY A 267 8.09 -17.73 -15.21
C GLY A 267 7.25 -16.59 -15.82
N GLU A 268 6.51 -15.83 -14.99
CA GLU A 268 5.66 -14.73 -15.47
C GLU A 268 6.50 -13.61 -16.04
N THR A 269 6.18 -13.19 -17.26
CA THR A 269 6.82 -12.04 -17.91
C THR A 269 5.82 -10.91 -18.05
N ILE A 270 6.30 -9.67 -17.86
CA ILE A 270 5.49 -8.48 -18.12
C ILE A 270 5.48 -8.22 -19.61
N ALA A 271 4.30 -8.09 -20.21
CA ALA A 271 4.21 -7.79 -21.62
C ALA A 271 4.75 -6.37 -21.95
N PRO A 272 5.31 -6.13 -23.15
CA PRO A 272 5.89 -4.83 -23.50
C PRO A 272 4.93 -3.65 -23.35
N LEU A 273 3.65 -3.85 -23.68
CA LEU A 273 2.63 -2.81 -23.53
C LEU A 273 2.35 -2.50 -22.05
N SER A 274 2.35 -3.52 -21.18
CA SER A 274 2.23 -3.34 -19.72
C SER A 274 3.44 -2.61 -19.15
N LEU A 275 4.66 -2.87 -19.66
CA LEU A 275 5.85 -2.11 -19.25
C LEU A 275 5.70 -0.62 -19.56
N ALA A 276 5.20 -0.26 -20.75
CA ALA A 276 4.90 1.13 -21.09
C ALA A 276 3.85 1.73 -20.14
N GLY A 277 2.79 0.98 -19.84
CA GLY A 277 1.76 1.39 -18.86
C GLY A 277 2.34 1.61 -17.46
N ILE A 278 3.16 0.69 -16.97
CA ILE A 278 3.86 0.80 -15.68
C ILE A 278 4.74 2.06 -15.64
N ALA A 279 5.50 2.32 -16.72
CA ALA A 279 6.34 3.52 -16.81
C ALA A 279 5.51 4.82 -16.72
N LEU A 280 4.32 4.86 -17.35
CA LEU A 280 3.39 6.01 -17.25
C LEU A 280 2.82 6.15 -15.83
N ILE A 281 2.40 5.07 -15.17
CA ILE A 281 1.89 5.08 -13.79
C ILE A 281 2.97 5.63 -12.85
N VAL A 282 4.15 5.05 -12.88
CA VAL A 282 5.28 5.42 -12.01
C VAL A 282 5.73 6.85 -12.29
N GLY A 283 5.92 7.21 -13.57
CA GLY A 283 6.36 8.54 -13.96
C GLY A 283 5.36 9.63 -13.55
N SER A 284 4.06 9.41 -13.75
CA SER A 284 3.01 10.35 -13.37
C SER A 284 2.91 10.50 -11.84
N ALA A 285 3.02 9.43 -11.09
CA ALA A 285 2.97 9.48 -9.63
C ALA A 285 4.21 10.19 -9.03
N ILE A 286 5.40 9.97 -9.61
CA ILE A 286 6.61 10.72 -9.26
C ILE A 286 6.45 12.22 -9.57
N ALA A 287 5.89 12.55 -10.73
CA ALA A 287 5.63 13.95 -11.10
C ALA A 287 4.69 14.65 -10.11
N VAL A 288 3.62 13.98 -9.64
CA VAL A 288 2.74 14.48 -8.59
C VAL A 288 3.49 14.70 -7.27
N ALA A 289 4.32 13.74 -6.86
CA ALA A 289 5.09 13.82 -5.63
C ALA A 289 6.09 15.00 -5.62
N TRP A 290 6.72 15.26 -6.75
CA TRP A 290 7.66 16.39 -6.91
C TRP A 290 6.98 17.75 -6.89
N GLN A 291 5.78 17.87 -7.47
CA GLN A 291 5.03 19.14 -7.46
C GLN A 291 4.68 19.63 -6.06
N ARG A 292 4.42 18.69 -5.13
CA ARG A 292 4.14 19.03 -3.73
C ARG A 292 5.35 19.57 -2.95
N LYS A 293 6.56 19.45 -3.49
CA LYS A 293 7.81 19.96 -2.88
C LYS A 293 8.16 21.38 -3.29
N LEU A 294 7.62 21.87 -4.41
CA LEU A 294 7.88 23.23 -4.86
C LEU A 294 7.04 24.18 -3.99
N PRO A 295 7.65 25.14 -3.28
CA PRO A 295 6.89 26.18 -2.60
C PRO A 295 6.02 26.90 -3.64
N GLU A 296 4.75 27.14 -3.30
CA GLU A 296 3.89 28.02 -4.11
C GLU A 296 4.64 29.35 -4.23
N GLY A 297 5.17 29.64 -5.42
CA GLY A 297 5.75 30.95 -5.70
C GLY A 297 4.67 32.01 -5.46
N PRO A 298 5.05 33.23 -5.04
CA PRO A 298 4.09 34.30 -4.84
C PRO A 298 3.28 34.49 -6.12
N LEU A 299 1.95 34.43 -5.97
CA LEU A 299 1.00 34.71 -7.05
C LEU A 299 1.29 36.11 -7.57
N ALA A 300 1.77 36.22 -8.81
CA ALA A 300 1.90 37.47 -9.52
C ALA A 300 0.53 37.97 -9.97
#